data_69d13fc56e3826839fb2b1cca48b7eb4
#
_entry.id   69d13fc56e3826839fb2b1cca48b7eb4
#
_cell.length_a   1.000
_cell.length_b   1.000
_cell.length_c   1.000
_cell.angle_alpha   90.00
_cell.angle_beta   90.00
_cell.angle_gamma   90.00
#
_symmetry.space_group_name_H-M   'P 1'
#
loop_
_entity.id
_entity.type
_entity.pdbx_description
1 polymer ?
#
loop_
_entity_poly.entity_id
_entity_poly.type
_entity_poly.pdbx_seq_one_letter_code
_entity_poly.pdbx_strand_id
1 'polypeptide(L)'
;MNKMVLFLLLAFSSANAQIGKVTRLMTKDLPDVPGKEGMVETVDFAPGEVSQPHRHNADLFVYVLEGSIITQLKGDSPQTVHAGEVFYESPTDVHIVSRNASETQPAKLLVFYVKAKGTPPTVLLGEGER
;
A
#
# COMPACT_ATOMS: atom_id res chain seq x y z
N MET A 1 21.21 44.98 29.14
CA MET A 1 20.19 43.90 29.29
C MET A 1 19.96 43.28 27.92
N ASN A 2 20.62 42.15 27.63
CA ASN A 2 20.49 41.45 26.34
C ASN A 2 19.27 40.52 26.42
N LYS A 3 18.29 40.79 25.56
CA LYS A 3 17.14 39.89 25.37
C LYS A 3 17.56 38.79 24.39
N MET A 4 17.79 37.59 24.90
CA MET A 4 18.02 36.41 24.12
C MET A 4 16.69 35.94 23.52
N VAL A 5 16.52 36.09 22.21
CA VAL A 5 15.34 35.59 21.49
C VAL A 5 15.64 34.13 21.15
N LEU A 6 14.93 33.23 21.83
CA LEU A 6 15.00 31.80 21.56
C LEU A 6 14.15 31.49 20.31
N PHE A 7 14.82 31.25 19.18
CA PHE A 7 14.14 30.71 18.00
C PHE A 7 13.84 29.23 18.19
N LEU A 8 12.57 28.92 18.41
CA LEU A 8 12.08 27.55 18.43
C LEU A 8 11.99 27.05 16.97
N LEU A 9 12.96 26.29 16.53
CA LEU A 9 12.91 25.59 15.25
C LEU A 9 11.84 24.47 15.36
N LEU A 10 10.66 24.71 14.83
CA LEU A 10 9.67 23.69 14.56
C LEU A 10 10.20 22.81 13.42
N ALA A 11 10.73 21.64 13.77
CA ALA A 11 11.02 20.61 12.80
C ALA A 11 9.70 20.05 12.28
N PHE A 12 9.29 20.47 11.10
CA PHE A 12 8.22 19.79 10.35
C PHE A 12 8.76 18.44 9.92
N SER A 13 8.41 17.39 10.64
CA SER A 13 8.57 16.02 10.19
C SER A 13 7.64 15.82 9.01
N SER A 14 8.18 15.80 7.80
CA SER A 14 7.44 15.38 6.61
C SER A 14 7.07 13.93 6.83
N ALA A 15 5.81 13.66 7.15
CA ALA A 15 5.28 12.31 7.11
C ALA A 15 5.40 11.85 5.65
N ASN A 16 6.42 11.04 5.36
CA ASN A 16 6.52 10.37 4.07
C ASN A 16 5.26 9.51 3.92
N ALA A 17 4.47 9.82 2.90
CA ALA A 17 3.32 9.02 2.50
C ALA A 17 3.81 7.60 2.20
N GLN A 18 3.45 6.64 3.04
CA GLN A 18 3.98 5.28 2.98
C GLN A 18 2.83 4.29 2.82
N ILE A 19 3.01 3.32 1.96
CA ILE A 19 2.10 2.17 1.76
C ILE A 19 2.69 0.90 2.39
N GLY A 20 3.21 1.01 3.62
CA GLY A 20 4.01 -0.03 4.23
C GLY A 20 5.43 -0.09 3.67
N LYS A 21 6.24 -1.02 4.15
CA LYS A 21 7.57 -1.30 3.59
C LYS A 21 7.45 -2.31 2.46
N VAL A 22 7.61 -1.85 1.22
CA VAL A 22 7.55 -2.68 0.02
C VAL A 22 8.92 -3.28 -0.30
N THR A 23 8.96 -4.59 -0.53
CA THR A 23 10.15 -5.30 -1.00
C THR A 23 9.82 -6.05 -2.28
N ARG A 24 10.44 -5.67 -3.40
CA ARG A 24 10.28 -6.37 -4.67
C ARG A 24 11.07 -7.68 -4.67
N LEU A 25 10.36 -8.77 -4.97
CA LEU A 25 10.94 -10.11 -5.03
C LEU A 25 11.23 -10.56 -6.46
N MET A 26 10.35 -10.21 -7.41
CA MET A 26 10.45 -10.65 -8.80
C MET A 26 9.72 -9.70 -9.74
N THR A 27 10.23 -9.56 -10.95
CA THR A 27 9.52 -9.03 -12.11
C THR A 27 9.85 -9.91 -13.31
N LYS A 28 8.84 -10.33 -14.06
CA LYS A 28 8.97 -11.19 -15.25
C LYS A 28 8.01 -10.76 -16.34
N ASP A 29 8.52 -10.71 -17.56
CA ASP A 29 7.69 -10.63 -18.75
C ASP A 29 6.78 -11.83 -18.85
N LEU A 30 5.55 -11.63 -19.30
CA LEU A 30 4.56 -12.68 -19.53
C LEU A 30 4.46 -12.93 -21.05
N PRO A 31 5.15 -13.97 -21.58
CA PRO A 31 5.22 -14.19 -23.05
C PRO A 31 3.85 -14.40 -23.70
N ASP A 32 2.93 -15.05 -22.98
CA ASP A 32 1.57 -15.35 -23.45
C ASP A 32 0.60 -14.17 -23.33
N VAL A 33 1.05 -13.06 -22.70
CA VAL A 33 0.27 -11.81 -22.54
C VAL A 33 1.13 -10.64 -23.02
N PRO A 34 1.23 -10.39 -24.33
CA PRO A 34 2.11 -9.36 -24.87
C PRO A 34 1.91 -7.98 -24.23
N GLY A 35 3.01 -7.31 -23.90
CA GLY A 35 3.00 -6.00 -23.26
C GLY A 35 2.75 -6.02 -21.75
N LYS A 36 2.56 -7.19 -21.15
CA LYS A 36 2.37 -7.35 -19.71
C LYS A 36 3.60 -7.98 -19.04
N GLU A 37 3.72 -7.70 -17.76
CA GLU A 37 4.67 -8.32 -16.84
C GLU A 37 3.98 -8.76 -15.56
N GLY A 38 4.46 -9.85 -14.98
CA GLY A 38 4.13 -10.28 -13.62
C GLY A 38 5.14 -9.69 -12.65
N MET A 39 4.67 -9.24 -11.49
CA MET A 39 5.51 -8.69 -10.44
C MET A 39 5.08 -9.25 -9.09
N VAL A 40 6.03 -9.59 -8.24
CA VAL A 40 5.78 -10.11 -6.89
C VAL A 40 6.49 -9.23 -5.88
N GLU A 41 5.76 -8.82 -4.86
CA GLU A 41 6.27 -8.00 -3.75
C GLU A 41 5.77 -8.53 -2.41
N THR A 42 6.52 -8.24 -1.35
CA THR A 42 5.98 -8.25 0.01
C THR A 42 5.75 -6.84 0.49
N VAL A 43 4.72 -6.68 1.31
CA VAL A 43 4.42 -5.41 1.99
C VAL A 43 4.35 -5.70 3.49
N ASP A 44 5.23 -5.07 4.25
CA ASP A 44 5.28 -5.17 5.70
C ASP A 44 4.61 -3.94 6.32
N PHE A 45 3.62 -4.16 7.18
CA PHE A 45 2.95 -3.14 7.97
C PHE A 45 3.39 -3.22 9.43
N ALA A 46 3.91 -2.14 9.95
CA ALA A 46 4.13 -2.00 11.39
C ALA A 46 2.80 -2.01 12.16
N PRO A 47 2.80 -2.31 13.48
CA PRO A 47 1.61 -2.13 14.30
C PRO A 47 0.98 -0.75 14.14
N GLY A 48 -0.34 -0.69 13.89
CA GLY A 48 -1.09 0.56 13.71
C GLY A 48 -0.81 1.30 12.40
N GLU A 49 0.02 0.79 11.51
CA GLU A 49 0.38 1.49 10.27
C GLU A 49 -0.81 1.58 9.32
N VAL A 50 -0.99 2.78 8.75
CA VAL A 50 -2.05 3.10 7.80
C VAL A 50 -1.42 3.58 6.50
N SER A 51 -1.83 2.98 5.38
CA SER A 51 -1.43 3.44 4.05
C SER A 51 -2.23 4.66 3.61
N GLN A 52 -1.58 5.51 2.83
CA GLN A 52 -2.28 6.59 2.13
C GLN A 52 -3.24 6.00 1.08
N PRO A 53 -4.39 6.65 0.81
CA PRO A 53 -5.27 6.27 -0.28
C PRO A 53 -4.52 6.18 -1.61
N HIS A 54 -4.76 5.12 -2.36
CA HIS A 54 -4.04 4.82 -3.59
C HIS A 54 -4.88 3.95 -4.54
N ARG A 55 -4.39 3.80 -5.76
CA ARG A 55 -4.85 2.83 -6.74
C ARG A 55 -3.66 2.12 -7.38
N HIS A 56 -3.92 1.03 -8.04
CA HIS A 56 -2.90 0.28 -8.76
C HIS A 56 -3.18 0.30 -10.28
N ASN A 57 -2.11 0.39 -11.10
CA ASN A 57 -2.19 0.24 -12.54
C ASN A 57 -2.04 -1.24 -12.94
N ALA A 58 -2.73 -2.12 -12.25
CA ALA A 58 -2.54 -3.56 -12.36
C ALA A 58 -3.76 -4.33 -11.85
N ASP A 59 -3.87 -5.58 -12.28
CA ASP A 59 -4.63 -6.58 -11.55
C ASP A 59 -3.77 -7.11 -10.40
N LEU A 60 -4.28 -7.11 -9.18
CA LEU A 60 -3.57 -7.58 -7.99
C LEU A 60 -4.27 -8.77 -7.36
N PHE A 61 -3.46 -9.73 -6.97
CA PHE A 61 -3.85 -10.84 -6.09
C PHE A 61 -3.04 -10.74 -4.81
N VAL A 62 -3.71 -10.55 -3.69
CA VAL A 62 -3.08 -10.32 -2.40
C VAL A 62 -3.33 -11.50 -1.49
N TYR A 63 -2.27 -12.03 -0.89
CA TYR A 63 -2.32 -13.08 0.12
C TYR A 63 -1.77 -12.53 1.44
N VAL A 64 -2.53 -12.66 2.52
CA VAL A 64 -2.07 -12.24 3.85
C VAL A 64 -1.19 -13.34 4.43
N LEU A 65 0.11 -13.05 4.59
CA LEU A 65 1.09 -13.99 5.16
C LEU A 65 1.04 -14.01 6.69
N GLU A 66 0.92 -12.83 7.32
CA GLU A 66 0.94 -12.66 8.77
C GLU A 66 -0.01 -11.55 9.19
N GLY A 67 -0.61 -11.68 10.36
CA GLY A 67 -1.50 -10.69 10.95
C GLY A 67 -2.82 -10.57 10.22
N SER A 68 -3.39 -9.37 10.22
CA SER A 68 -4.64 -9.05 9.55
C SER A 68 -4.62 -7.63 9.00
N ILE A 69 -5.26 -7.43 7.88
CA ILE A 69 -5.38 -6.12 7.21
C ILE A 69 -6.85 -5.71 7.16
N ILE A 70 -7.14 -4.45 7.44
CA ILE A 70 -8.41 -3.84 7.09
C ILE A 70 -8.24 -3.13 5.76
N THR A 71 -9.08 -3.52 4.80
CA THR A 71 -9.08 -2.95 3.44
C THR A 71 -10.48 -2.45 3.09
N GLN A 72 -10.55 -1.35 2.35
CA GLN A 72 -11.81 -0.81 1.82
C GLN A 72 -11.57 -0.16 0.47
N LEU A 73 -12.30 -0.63 -0.53
CA LEU A 73 -12.39 0.03 -1.82
C LEU A 73 -13.48 1.11 -1.79
N LYS A 74 -13.33 2.14 -2.61
CA LYS A 74 -14.33 3.21 -2.74
C LYS A 74 -15.66 2.62 -3.24
N GLY A 75 -16.71 2.84 -2.47
CA GLY A 75 -18.07 2.29 -2.75
C GLY A 75 -18.39 1.00 -2.00
N ASP A 76 -17.40 0.35 -1.39
CA ASP A 76 -17.59 -0.90 -0.65
C ASP A 76 -17.55 -0.69 0.86
N SER A 77 -17.99 -1.70 1.62
CA SER A 77 -17.81 -1.76 3.07
C SER A 77 -16.37 -2.21 3.42
N PRO A 78 -15.83 -1.76 4.57
CA PRO A 78 -14.55 -2.26 5.05
C PRO A 78 -14.58 -3.78 5.27
N GLN A 79 -13.49 -4.44 4.94
CA GLN A 79 -13.26 -5.86 5.17
C GLN A 79 -12.01 -6.08 6.00
N THR A 80 -12.06 -7.06 6.90
CA THR A 80 -10.86 -7.56 7.59
C THR A 80 -10.43 -8.87 6.91
N VAL A 81 -9.19 -8.92 6.45
CA VAL A 81 -8.59 -10.08 5.79
C VAL A 81 -7.51 -10.62 6.69
N HIS A 82 -7.61 -11.89 7.04
CA HIS A 82 -6.73 -12.57 7.98
C HIS A 82 -5.63 -13.38 7.27
N ALA A 83 -4.59 -13.75 8.03
CA ALA A 83 -3.54 -14.63 7.53
C ALA A 83 -4.12 -15.90 6.91
N GLY A 84 -3.66 -16.26 5.71
CA GLY A 84 -4.16 -17.38 4.91
C GLY A 84 -5.32 -17.02 3.97
N GLU A 85 -5.84 -15.80 4.03
CA GLU A 85 -6.91 -15.34 3.16
C GLU A 85 -6.36 -14.50 2.00
N VAL A 86 -7.19 -14.37 0.96
CA VAL A 86 -6.85 -13.62 -0.26
C VAL A 86 -7.90 -12.56 -0.59
N PHE A 87 -7.49 -11.53 -1.30
CA PHE A 87 -8.39 -10.60 -1.96
C PHE A 87 -7.81 -10.14 -3.31
N TYR A 88 -8.68 -9.59 -4.14
CA TYR A 88 -8.35 -9.11 -5.48
C TYR A 88 -8.66 -7.63 -5.60
N GLU A 89 -7.85 -6.92 -6.39
CA GLU A 89 -8.06 -5.53 -6.78
C GLU A 89 -7.90 -5.38 -8.29
N SER A 90 -8.82 -4.65 -8.90
CA SER A 90 -8.76 -4.31 -10.31
C SER A 90 -7.99 -2.99 -10.54
N PRO A 91 -7.54 -2.70 -11.79
CA PRO A 91 -6.90 -1.44 -12.13
C PRO A 91 -7.78 -0.19 -11.90
N THR A 92 -9.08 -0.36 -11.78
CA THR A 92 -10.06 0.73 -11.57
C THR A 92 -10.43 0.95 -10.12
N ASP A 93 -10.03 0.04 -9.23
CA ASP A 93 -10.34 0.13 -7.81
C ASP A 93 -9.52 1.22 -7.12
N VAL A 94 -10.17 1.95 -6.22
CA VAL A 94 -9.53 2.95 -5.38
C VAL A 94 -9.54 2.45 -3.94
N HIS A 95 -8.37 2.22 -3.40
CA HIS A 95 -8.16 1.91 -1.99
C HIS A 95 -8.29 3.18 -1.16
N ILE A 96 -9.38 3.30 -0.42
CA ILE A 96 -9.57 4.41 0.53
C ILE A 96 -9.12 4.06 1.93
N VAL A 97 -9.09 2.76 2.28
CA VAL A 97 -8.51 2.25 3.53
C VAL A 97 -7.63 1.04 3.23
N SER A 98 -6.41 1.07 3.72
CA SER A 98 -5.50 -0.09 3.78
C SER A 98 -4.63 0.09 5.03
N ARG A 99 -4.81 -0.76 6.03
CA ARG A 99 -4.11 -0.63 7.29
C ARG A 99 -3.93 -1.94 8.01
N ASN A 100 -2.92 -2.01 8.87
CA ASN A 100 -2.82 -3.09 9.85
C ASN A 100 -4.03 -3.06 10.78
N ALA A 101 -4.68 -4.20 10.98
CA ALA A 101 -5.81 -4.30 11.90
C ALA A 101 -5.40 -4.27 13.37
N SER A 102 -4.12 -4.51 13.68
CA SER A 102 -3.56 -4.58 15.03
C SER A 102 -2.69 -3.35 15.34
N GLU A 103 -2.85 -2.81 16.54
CA GLU A 103 -1.99 -1.75 17.09
C GLU A 103 -0.73 -2.33 17.78
N THR A 104 -0.62 -3.66 17.92
CA THR A 104 0.44 -4.30 18.70
C THR A 104 1.24 -5.34 17.93
N GLN A 105 0.69 -5.90 16.85
CA GLN A 105 1.32 -6.94 16.05
C GLN A 105 1.54 -6.47 14.61
N PRO A 106 2.65 -6.88 13.95
CA PRO A 106 2.88 -6.58 12.55
C PRO A 106 1.92 -7.37 11.64
N ALA A 107 1.81 -6.92 10.41
CA ALA A 107 1.15 -7.67 9.34
C ALA A 107 2.03 -7.72 8.09
N LYS A 108 1.87 -8.77 7.29
CA LYS A 108 2.66 -8.96 6.08
C LYS A 108 1.80 -9.52 4.96
N LEU A 109 1.93 -8.92 3.79
CA LEU A 109 1.27 -9.33 2.56
C LEU A 109 2.26 -9.88 1.55
N LEU A 110 1.81 -10.82 0.75
CA LEU A 110 2.41 -11.18 -0.54
C LEU A 110 1.48 -10.68 -1.63
N VAL A 111 2.00 -9.87 -2.55
CA VAL A 111 1.21 -9.25 -3.61
C VAL A 111 1.76 -9.68 -4.96
N PHE A 112 0.87 -10.22 -5.79
CA PHE A 112 1.15 -10.55 -7.18
C PHE A 112 0.40 -9.59 -8.10
N TYR A 113 1.13 -8.98 -9.03
CA TYR A 113 0.62 -8.00 -9.99
C TYR A 113 0.68 -8.56 -11.41
N VAL A 114 -0.35 -8.26 -12.20
CA VAL A 114 -0.29 -8.34 -13.66
C VAL A 114 -0.50 -6.94 -14.21
N LYS A 115 0.53 -6.36 -14.82
CA LYS A 115 0.55 -4.95 -15.21
C LYS A 115 1.19 -4.72 -16.57
N ALA A 116 0.92 -3.56 -17.17
CA ALA A 116 1.64 -3.13 -18.36
C ALA A 116 3.12 -2.87 -18.02
N LYS A 117 4.02 -3.29 -18.91
CA LYS A 117 5.45 -3.06 -18.77
C LYS A 117 5.77 -1.59 -18.59
N GLY A 118 6.70 -1.28 -17.68
CA GLY A 118 7.24 0.06 -17.48
C GLY A 118 6.30 1.04 -16.78
N THR A 119 5.07 0.64 -16.41
CA THR A 119 4.17 1.51 -15.65
C THR A 119 4.41 1.39 -14.14
N PRO A 120 4.32 2.48 -13.37
CA PRO A 120 4.34 2.40 -11.91
C PRO A 120 3.19 1.53 -11.42
N PRO A 121 3.44 0.55 -10.52
CA PRO A 121 2.38 -0.34 -10.04
C PRO A 121 1.35 0.38 -9.16
N THR A 122 1.77 1.40 -8.43
CA THR A 122 0.95 2.11 -7.44
C THR A 122 0.97 3.60 -7.70
N VAL A 123 -0.18 4.23 -7.57
CA VAL A 123 -0.36 5.69 -7.68
C VAL A 123 -1.04 6.19 -6.41
N LEU A 124 -0.38 7.08 -5.68
CA LEU A 124 -0.95 7.76 -4.52
C LEU A 124 -1.98 8.80 -4.98
N LEU A 125 -3.08 8.91 -4.25
CA LEU A 125 -4.17 9.82 -4.59
C LEU A 125 -4.13 11.08 -3.75
N GLY A 126 -4.40 12.22 -4.38
CA GLY A 126 -4.61 13.50 -3.72
C GLY A 126 -5.98 13.59 -3.02
N GLU A 127 -6.22 14.69 -2.27
CA GLU A 127 -7.46 14.86 -1.50
C GLU A 127 -8.73 14.89 -2.35
N GLY A 128 -8.65 15.33 -3.61
CA GLY A 128 -9.79 15.38 -4.54
C GLY A 128 -10.12 14.08 -5.27
N GLU A 129 -9.31 13.05 -5.12
CA GLU A 129 -9.44 11.76 -5.85
C GLU A 129 -9.90 10.60 -4.96
N ARG A 130 -10.14 10.85 -3.68
CA ARG A 130 -10.54 9.86 -2.65
C ARG A 130 -12.04 9.54 -2.67
#